data_61dcb2e8792184dec4b7f7a114124154
#
_entry.id   61dcb2e8792184dec4b7f7a114124154
#
_cell.length_a   1.000
_cell.length_b   1.000
_cell.length_c   1.000
_cell.angle_alpha   90.00
_cell.angle_beta   90.00
_cell.angle_gamma   90.00
#
_symmetry.space_group_name_H-M   'P 1'
#
loop_
_entity.id
_entity.type
_entity.pdbx_description
1 polymer ?
#
loop_
_entity_poly.entity_id
_entity_poly.type
_entity_poly.pdbx_seq_one_letter_code
_entity_poly.pdbx_strand_id
1 'polypeptide(L)'
;TLAIVPGDPERVKRIAELLDNPVHLASHREFTTWRGEMDGKAVIICSTGIGGPSTSIAVEELAQLGIRTFLRIGTTGAIQPHLNVGDVIVTTGSVRLDGASLHFAPMEFPAVADFDCTTALVNTAKELGSKLHVGVTASSDTFYPGQERYDTVSGRVVQRFQGSMKEWQAMGVLNYEMESATLLTMCTSQGLRAGMVAGVIVN
;
A
#
# COMPACT_ATOMS: atom_id res chain seq x y z
N THR A 1 17.23 -3.84 -7.62
CA THR A 1 16.41 -4.96 -7.16
C THR A 1 15.04 -4.45 -6.71
N LEU A 2 13.99 -4.92 -7.37
CA LEU A 2 12.60 -4.47 -7.25
C LEU A 2 11.74 -5.60 -6.71
N ALA A 3 10.88 -5.30 -5.74
CA ALA A 3 9.75 -6.15 -5.37
C ALA A 3 8.42 -5.43 -5.61
N ILE A 4 7.46 -6.16 -6.17
CA ILE A 4 6.04 -5.78 -6.21
C ILE A 4 5.36 -6.48 -5.06
N VAL A 5 4.67 -5.72 -4.22
CA VAL A 5 4.15 -6.21 -2.94
C VAL A 5 2.63 -5.97 -2.80
N PRO A 6 1.80 -6.84 -3.41
CA PRO A 6 0.37 -6.85 -3.15
C PRO A 6 0.08 -7.32 -1.72
N GLY A 7 -1.08 -7.00 -1.17
CA GLY A 7 -1.52 -7.55 0.12
C GLY A 7 -1.97 -9.01 0.01
N ASP A 8 -2.78 -9.31 -0.99
CA ASP A 8 -3.44 -10.59 -1.20
C ASP A 8 -2.51 -11.60 -1.90
N PRO A 9 -2.26 -12.79 -1.30
CA PRO A 9 -1.47 -13.84 -1.92
C PRO A 9 -2.03 -14.35 -3.25
N GLU A 10 -3.34 -14.30 -3.46
CA GLU A 10 -3.95 -14.75 -4.72
C GLU A 10 -3.61 -13.84 -5.92
N ARG A 11 -3.23 -12.59 -5.67
CA ARG A 11 -2.79 -11.66 -6.73
C ARG A 11 -1.35 -11.88 -7.18
N VAL A 12 -0.52 -12.52 -6.37
CA VAL A 12 0.92 -12.67 -6.65
C VAL A 12 1.17 -13.41 -7.95
N LYS A 13 0.54 -14.57 -8.14
CA LYS A 13 0.67 -15.36 -9.37
C LYS A 13 0.21 -14.56 -10.60
N ARG A 14 -0.94 -13.89 -10.49
CA ARG A 14 -1.51 -13.09 -11.60
C ARG A 14 -0.58 -11.96 -12.03
N ILE A 15 0.10 -11.32 -11.09
CA ILE A 15 1.09 -10.27 -11.37
C ILE A 15 2.34 -10.90 -11.99
N ALA A 16 2.83 -12.02 -11.43
CA ALA A 16 4.02 -12.70 -11.94
C ALA A 16 3.83 -13.19 -13.39
N GLU A 17 2.64 -13.66 -13.75
CA GLU A 17 2.31 -14.11 -15.11
C GLU A 17 2.28 -12.98 -16.17
N LEU A 18 2.35 -11.72 -15.75
CA LEU A 18 2.55 -10.58 -16.66
C LEU A 18 4.02 -10.33 -16.99
N LEU A 19 4.93 -11.00 -16.32
CA LEU A 19 6.37 -10.90 -16.49
C LEU A 19 6.92 -12.09 -17.27
N ASP A 20 8.13 -11.98 -17.78
CA ASP A 20 8.82 -13.08 -18.44
C ASP A 20 9.29 -14.13 -17.41
N ASN A 21 9.28 -15.40 -17.82
CA ASN A 21 9.77 -16.53 -17.03
C ASN A 21 9.27 -16.59 -15.59
N PRO A 22 7.95 -16.57 -15.33
CA PRO A 22 7.41 -16.57 -13.98
C PRO A 22 7.67 -17.91 -13.28
N VAL A 23 8.21 -17.85 -12.07
CA VAL A 23 8.52 -19.03 -11.23
C VAL A 23 8.01 -18.81 -9.81
N HIS A 24 7.27 -19.78 -9.29
CA HIS A 24 6.91 -19.83 -7.87
C HIS A 24 8.14 -20.18 -7.04
N LEU A 25 8.42 -19.40 -6.00
CA LEU A 25 9.55 -19.64 -5.12
C LEU A 25 9.15 -20.31 -3.81
N ALA A 26 8.17 -19.74 -3.11
CA ALA A 26 7.72 -20.26 -1.81
C ALA A 26 6.34 -19.69 -1.46
N SER A 27 5.65 -20.39 -0.57
CA SER A 27 4.45 -19.91 0.11
C SER A 27 4.45 -20.36 1.55
N HIS A 28 4.27 -19.42 2.48
CA HIS A 28 4.16 -19.71 3.91
C HIS A 28 3.27 -18.64 4.55
N ARG A 29 2.24 -19.06 5.28
CA ARG A 29 1.22 -18.16 5.84
C ARG A 29 0.61 -17.27 4.74
N GLU A 30 0.52 -15.96 4.98
CA GLU A 30 0.07 -14.94 4.04
C GLU A 30 1.12 -14.54 2.99
N PHE A 31 2.34 -15.05 3.10
CA PHE A 31 3.46 -14.72 2.22
C PHE A 31 3.58 -15.74 1.09
N THR A 32 3.27 -15.31 -0.13
CA THR A 32 3.50 -16.06 -1.36
C THR A 32 4.48 -15.28 -2.21
N THR A 33 5.54 -15.93 -2.67
CA THR A 33 6.63 -15.30 -3.41
C THR A 33 6.83 -15.96 -4.76
N TRP A 34 6.84 -15.12 -5.79
CA TRP A 34 7.18 -15.48 -7.15
C TRP A 34 8.33 -14.61 -7.64
N ARG A 35 9.04 -15.09 -8.64
CA ARG A 35 10.03 -14.35 -9.42
C ARG A 35 9.58 -14.30 -10.87
N GLY A 36 9.71 -13.15 -11.49
CA GLY A 36 9.62 -12.96 -12.94
C GLY A 36 10.79 -12.13 -13.44
N GLU A 37 10.76 -11.78 -14.71
CA GLU A 37 11.76 -10.93 -15.33
C GLU A 37 11.09 -9.82 -16.15
N MET A 38 11.70 -8.66 -16.15
CA MET A 38 11.31 -7.52 -16.97
C MET A 38 12.58 -6.89 -17.56
N ASP A 39 12.67 -6.83 -18.90
CA ASP A 39 13.87 -6.39 -19.62
C ASP A 39 15.15 -7.12 -19.15
N GLY A 40 15.05 -8.44 -18.94
CA GLY A 40 16.14 -9.28 -18.48
C GLY A 40 16.57 -9.09 -17.03
N LYS A 41 15.84 -8.28 -16.25
CA LYS A 41 16.10 -8.04 -14.83
C LYS A 41 15.07 -8.77 -13.97
N ALA A 42 15.56 -9.43 -12.91
CA ALA A 42 14.68 -10.12 -11.97
C ALA A 42 13.80 -9.14 -11.19
N VAL A 43 12.52 -9.48 -11.09
CA VAL A 43 11.52 -8.83 -10.27
C VAL A 43 10.91 -9.85 -9.32
N ILE A 44 10.85 -9.52 -8.04
CA ILE A 44 10.19 -10.34 -7.02
C ILE A 44 8.76 -9.86 -6.84
N ILE A 45 7.84 -10.78 -6.71
CA ILE A 45 6.45 -10.49 -6.34
C ILE A 45 6.19 -11.24 -5.04
N CYS A 46 5.84 -10.54 -3.98
CA CYS A 46 5.59 -11.14 -2.67
C CYS A 46 4.40 -10.49 -2.00
N SER A 47 3.42 -11.30 -1.56
CA SER A 47 2.30 -10.80 -0.78
C SER A 47 2.73 -10.39 0.62
N THR A 48 2.18 -9.30 1.11
CA THR A 48 2.45 -8.79 2.47
C THR A 48 1.46 -9.28 3.51
N GLY A 49 0.32 -9.84 3.11
CA GLY A 49 -0.84 -9.99 3.98
C GLY A 49 -1.48 -8.64 4.30
N ILE A 50 -2.31 -8.60 5.32
CA ILE A 50 -3.06 -7.42 5.75
C ILE A 50 -2.37 -6.76 6.94
N GLY A 51 -2.21 -5.45 6.85
CA GLY A 51 -1.78 -4.60 7.95
C GLY A 51 -0.28 -4.41 8.10
N GLY A 52 0.07 -3.47 8.95
CA GLY A 52 1.45 -3.04 9.17
C GLY A 52 2.39 -4.13 9.68
N PRO A 53 2.02 -4.91 10.71
CA PRO A 53 2.89 -5.96 11.23
C PRO A 53 3.31 -6.98 10.18
N SER A 54 2.36 -7.48 9.40
CA SER A 54 2.63 -8.44 8.31
C SER A 54 3.48 -7.81 7.19
N THR A 55 3.15 -6.60 6.78
CA THR A 55 3.93 -5.84 5.79
C THR A 55 5.38 -5.64 6.25
N SER A 56 5.60 -5.30 7.52
CA SER A 56 6.93 -5.07 8.06
C SER A 56 7.83 -6.30 8.00
N ILE A 57 7.26 -7.49 8.24
CA ILE A 57 8.00 -8.76 8.13
C ILE A 57 8.44 -8.99 6.68
N ALA A 58 7.50 -8.91 5.74
CA ALA A 58 7.80 -9.14 4.32
C ALA A 58 8.87 -8.18 3.79
N VAL A 59 8.73 -6.89 4.07
CA VAL A 59 9.67 -5.87 3.58
C VAL A 59 11.05 -6.02 4.22
N GLU A 60 11.11 -6.27 5.53
CA GLU A 60 12.38 -6.48 6.25
C GLU A 60 13.15 -7.67 5.68
N GLU A 61 12.50 -8.82 5.56
CA GLU A 61 13.15 -10.04 5.06
C GLU A 61 13.58 -9.90 3.59
N LEU A 62 12.76 -9.29 2.74
CA LEU A 62 13.12 -9.00 1.35
C LEU A 62 14.29 -7.99 1.27
N ALA A 63 14.33 -7.00 2.14
CA ALA A 63 15.44 -6.05 2.21
C ALA A 63 16.75 -6.72 2.65
N GLN A 64 16.70 -7.65 3.61
CA GLN A 64 17.86 -8.48 4.00
C GLN A 64 18.38 -9.33 2.84
N LEU A 65 17.48 -9.80 1.96
CA LEU A 65 17.84 -10.51 0.73
C LEU A 65 18.32 -9.60 -0.42
N GLY A 66 18.40 -8.30 -0.20
CA GLY A 66 18.97 -7.35 -1.16
C GLY A 66 17.97 -6.54 -1.98
N ILE A 67 16.66 -6.64 -1.72
CA ILE A 67 15.66 -5.76 -2.34
C ILE A 67 15.81 -4.35 -1.77
N ARG A 68 15.73 -3.33 -2.64
CA ARG A 68 15.90 -1.92 -2.26
C ARG A 68 14.76 -1.02 -2.69
N THR A 69 13.88 -1.52 -3.57
CA THR A 69 12.71 -0.78 -4.07
C THR A 69 11.47 -1.64 -3.96
N PHE A 70 10.41 -1.09 -3.40
CA PHE A 70 9.15 -1.77 -3.14
C PHE A 70 8.01 -0.99 -3.79
N LEU A 71 7.26 -1.62 -4.68
CA LEU A 71 6.06 -1.06 -5.28
C LEU A 71 4.83 -1.84 -4.79
N ARG A 72 3.99 -1.17 -4.00
CA ARG A 72 2.74 -1.76 -3.55
C ARG A 72 1.65 -1.58 -4.60
N ILE A 73 0.98 -2.69 -4.91
CA ILE A 73 -0.25 -2.70 -5.70
C ILE A 73 -1.39 -3.12 -4.77
N GLY A 74 -2.29 -2.21 -4.48
CA GLY A 74 -3.37 -2.41 -3.53
C GLY A 74 -4.78 -2.23 -4.09
N THR A 75 -5.73 -2.47 -3.22
CA THR A 75 -7.13 -2.08 -3.38
C THR A 75 -7.48 -1.09 -2.27
N THR A 76 -8.45 -0.23 -2.50
CA THR A 76 -8.74 0.87 -1.56
C THR A 76 -10.21 1.26 -1.58
N GLY A 77 -10.67 1.81 -0.45
CA GLY A 77 -11.92 2.54 -0.35
C GLY A 77 -11.69 4.03 -0.51
N ALA A 78 -12.30 4.64 -1.52
CA ALA A 78 -12.28 6.08 -1.68
C ALA A 78 -13.16 6.76 -0.62
N ILE A 79 -12.78 7.99 -0.24
CA ILE A 79 -13.56 8.82 0.69
C ILE A 79 -13.94 10.19 0.13
N GLN A 80 -13.43 10.52 -1.05
CA GLN A 80 -13.79 11.78 -1.72
C GLN A 80 -14.96 11.53 -2.70
N PRO A 81 -15.97 12.40 -2.74
CA PRO A 81 -17.18 12.17 -3.53
C PRO A 81 -16.96 12.21 -5.05
N HIS A 82 -15.81 12.70 -5.51
CA HIS A 82 -15.47 12.78 -6.93
C HIS A 82 -14.70 11.55 -7.45
N LEU A 83 -14.34 10.61 -6.58
CA LEU A 83 -13.70 9.35 -6.96
C LEU A 83 -14.74 8.26 -7.21
N ASN A 84 -14.47 7.40 -8.18
CA ASN A 84 -15.37 6.31 -8.55
C ASN A 84 -14.68 4.96 -8.47
N VAL A 85 -15.47 3.90 -8.32
CA VAL A 85 -14.97 2.53 -8.45
C VAL A 85 -14.32 2.36 -9.82
N GLY A 86 -13.12 1.79 -9.84
CA GLY A 86 -12.29 1.66 -11.04
C GLY A 86 -11.27 2.77 -11.25
N ASP A 87 -11.37 3.89 -10.53
CA ASP A 87 -10.33 4.92 -10.55
C ASP A 87 -9.03 4.39 -9.92
N VAL A 88 -7.92 4.99 -10.29
CA VAL A 88 -6.58 4.65 -9.80
C VAL A 88 -6.04 5.77 -8.92
N ILE A 89 -5.50 5.42 -7.77
CA ILE A 89 -4.85 6.36 -6.85
C ILE A 89 -3.37 6.03 -6.74
N VAL A 90 -2.50 7.01 -6.97
CA VAL A 90 -1.09 6.96 -6.61
C VAL A 90 -0.87 7.77 -5.34
N THR A 91 -0.35 7.12 -4.31
CA THR A 91 -0.15 7.69 -2.98
C THR A 91 1.16 8.46 -2.91
N THR A 92 1.11 9.72 -2.51
CA THR A 92 2.30 10.56 -2.27
C THR A 92 2.79 10.50 -0.84
N GLY A 93 1.91 10.20 0.08
CA GLY A 93 2.18 10.04 1.50
C GLY A 93 0.96 9.50 2.24
N SER A 94 1.17 9.03 3.45
CA SER A 94 0.11 8.40 4.24
C SER A 94 -0.06 9.05 5.60
N VAL A 95 -1.31 9.22 6.00
CA VAL A 95 -1.66 9.49 7.39
C VAL A 95 -1.39 8.23 8.20
N ARG A 96 -0.57 8.33 9.22
CA ARG A 96 -0.12 7.21 10.05
C ARG A 96 -1.13 6.92 11.16
N LEU A 97 -2.15 6.11 10.83
CA LEU A 97 -3.17 5.65 11.80
C LEU A 97 -2.89 4.21 12.25
N ASP A 98 -1.66 3.75 12.06
CA ASP A 98 -1.15 2.44 12.42
C ASP A 98 -0.26 2.49 13.67
N GLY A 99 0.01 1.33 14.24
CA GLY A 99 0.98 1.17 15.33
C GLY A 99 2.35 0.71 14.85
N ALA A 100 2.40 -0.10 13.79
CA ALA A 100 3.65 -0.71 13.32
C ALA A 100 4.68 0.31 12.84
N SER A 101 4.26 1.39 12.20
CA SER A 101 5.18 2.43 11.72
C SER A 101 5.93 3.14 12.86
N LEU A 102 5.35 3.17 14.08
CA LEU A 102 5.99 3.74 15.27
C LEU A 102 7.22 2.94 15.74
N HIS A 103 7.36 1.69 15.32
CA HIS A 103 8.54 0.87 15.61
C HIS A 103 9.73 1.21 14.70
N PHE A 104 9.52 1.97 13.64
CA PHE A 104 10.55 2.36 12.67
C PHE A 104 10.94 3.85 12.78
N ALA A 105 9.99 4.70 13.16
CA ALA A 105 10.22 6.13 13.33
C ALA A 105 9.16 6.76 14.23
N PRO A 106 9.48 7.87 14.95
CA PRO A 106 8.49 8.59 15.76
C PRO A 106 7.36 9.14 14.88
N MET A 107 6.23 9.51 15.51
CA MET A 107 5.02 9.93 14.77
C MET A 107 5.25 11.16 13.89
N GLU A 108 6.15 12.03 14.29
CA GLU A 108 6.52 13.25 13.57
C GLU A 108 7.27 12.97 12.26
N PHE A 109 7.86 11.78 12.11
CA PHE A 109 8.51 11.37 10.86
C PHE A 109 7.44 11.02 9.82
N PRO A 110 7.47 11.64 8.63
CA PRO A 110 6.40 11.47 7.67
C PRO A 110 6.46 10.12 6.93
N ALA A 111 5.29 9.53 6.67
CA ALA A 111 5.15 8.41 5.76
C ALA A 111 5.06 8.93 4.31
N VAL A 112 6.19 9.15 3.67
CA VAL A 112 6.28 9.70 2.31
C VAL A 112 6.71 8.64 1.29
N ALA A 113 6.10 8.70 0.10
CA ALA A 113 6.51 7.88 -1.03
C ALA A 113 7.81 8.42 -1.66
N ASP A 114 8.61 7.52 -2.20
CA ASP A 114 9.79 7.87 -2.98
C ASP A 114 9.38 8.62 -4.26
N PHE A 115 10.09 9.71 -4.56
CA PHE A 115 9.76 10.60 -5.67
C PHE A 115 9.83 9.90 -7.03
N ASP A 116 10.87 9.10 -7.26
CA ASP A 116 11.06 8.41 -8.55
C ASP A 116 10.02 7.30 -8.72
N CYS A 117 9.74 6.55 -7.65
CA CYS A 117 8.68 5.53 -7.66
C CYS A 117 7.32 6.16 -7.95
N THR A 118 6.99 7.26 -7.28
CA THR A 118 5.74 7.99 -7.49
C THR A 118 5.63 8.51 -8.92
N THR A 119 6.68 9.13 -9.44
CA THR A 119 6.73 9.64 -10.82
C THR A 119 6.53 8.53 -11.84
N ALA A 120 7.19 7.39 -11.66
CA ALA A 120 7.04 6.24 -12.55
C ALA A 120 5.59 5.71 -12.55
N LEU A 121 4.97 5.56 -11.39
CA LEU A 121 3.58 5.12 -11.26
C LEU A 121 2.60 6.10 -11.90
N VAL A 122 2.79 7.40 -11.67
CA VAL A 122 1.93 8.46 -12.26
C VAL A 122 2.03 8.46 -13.78
N ASN A 123 3.25 8.40 -14.34
CA ASN A 123 3.45 8.42 -15.78
C ASN A 123 2.83 7.17 -16.43
N THR A 124 3.07 6.00 -15.86
CA THR A 124 2.49 4.74 -16.36
C THR A 124 0.95 4.77 -16.32
N ALA A 125 0.35 5.25 -15.24
CA ALA A 125 -1.10 5.36 -15.14
C ALA A 125 -1.69 6.31 -16.22
N LYS A 126 -1.00 7.41 -16.52
CA LYS A 126 -1.38 8.33 -17.61
C LYS A 126 -1.25 7.69 -18.99
N GLU A 127 -0.15 6.99 -19.24
CA GLU A 127 0.09 6.29 -20.51
C GLU A 127 -0.96 5.20 -20.77
N LEU A 128 -1.41 4.53 -19.72
CA LEU A 128 -2.47 3.52 -19.80
C LEU A 128 -3.88 4.13 -19.89
N GLY A 129 -4.01 5.46 -19.85
CA GLY A 129 -5.31 6.14 -19.91
C GLY A 129 -6.18 5.94 -18.68
N SER A 130 -5.58 5.59 -17.53
CA SER A 130 -6.30 5.40 -16.27
C SER A 130 -6.87 6.73 -15.78
N LYS A 131 -8.06 6.68 -15.18
CA LYS A 131 -8.58 7.84 -14.42
C LYS A 131 -7.81 7.92 -13.11
N LEU A 132 -6.80 8.78 -13.12
CA LEU A 132 -5.77 8.88 -12.10
C LEU A 132 -6.04 10.01 -11.11
N HIS A 133 -5.86 9.70 -9.83
CA HIS A 133 -5.77 10.67 -8.74
C HIS A 133 -4.43 10.49 -8.02
N VAL A 134 -3.84 11.58 -7.58
CA VAL A 134 -2.55 11.59 -6.89
C VAL A 134 -2.69 12.37 -5.59
N GLY A 135 -2.34 11.76 -4.45
CA GLY A 135 -2.49 12.45 -3.18
C GLY A 135 -2.26 11.57 -1.96
N VAL A 136 -2.81 12.03 -0.84
CA VAL A 136 -2.61 11.43 0.47
C VAL A 136 -3.63 10.32 0.75
N THR A 137 -3.15 9.24 1.33
CA THR A 137 -3.93 8.06 1.76
C THR A 137 -4.00 8.01 3.29
N ALA A 138 -5.12 7.67 3.88
CA ALA A 138 -5.20 7.32 5.30
C ALA A 138 -4.95 5.82 5.47
N SER A 139 -3.97 5.46 6.27
CA SER A 139 -3.56 4.07 6.48
C SER A 139 -3.82 3.65 7.92
N SER A 140 -4.78 2.75 8.12
CA SER A 140 -5.31 2.37 9.43
C SER A 140 -5.09 0.89 9.75
N ASP A 141 -4.88 0.57 11.02
CA ASP A 141 -4.69 -0.81 11.50
C ASP A 141 -5.99 -1.63 11.52
N THR A 142 -7.15 -0.99 11.42
CA THR A 142 -8.43 -1.71 11.39
C THR A 142 -9.31 -1.26 10.24
N PHE A 143 -9.99 -2.23 9.64
CA PHE A 143 -10.93 -2.00 8.54
C PHE A 143 -12.23 -1.34 9.02
N TYR A 144 -12.65 -1.61 10.25
CA TYR A 144 -13.93 -1.12 10.78
C TYR A 144 -13.78 0.16 11.63
N PRO A 145 -13.38 0.10 12.91
CA PRO A 145 -13.40 1.31 13.76
C PRO A 145 -12.35 2.34 13.36
N GLY A 146 -11.17 1.94 12.87
CA GLY A 146 -10.12 2.85 12.44
C GLY A 146 -10.45 3.61 11.15
N GLN A 147 -11.43 3.12 10.38
CA GLN A 147 -11.98 3.78 9.20
C GLN A 147 -13.38 4.38 9.46
N GLU A 148 -13.71 4.57 10.75
CA GLU A 148 -14.99 5.11 11.20
C GLU A 148 -16.21 4.35 10.69
N ARG A 149 -16.14 3.03 10.67
CA ARG A 149 -17.27 2.18 10.29
C ARG A 149 -18.08 1.80 11.52
N TYR A 150 -19.39 2.01 11.46
CA TYR A 150 -20.35 1.72 12.51
C TYR A 150 -21.11 0.40 12.30
N ASP A 151 -21.00 -0.19 11.13
CA ASP A 151 -21.60 -1.48 10.73
C ASP A 151 -20.82 -2.66 11.32
N THR A 152 -20.68 -2.69 12.62
CA THR A 152 -19.92 -3.69 13.38
C THR A 152 -20.80 -4.34 14.44
N VAL A 153 -20.32 -5.43 15.06
CA VAL A 153 -21.02 -6.12 16.14
C VAL A 153 -21.40 -5.18 17.29
N SER A 154 -20.50 -4.28 17.66
CA SER A 154 -20.76 -3.31 18.74
C SER A 154 -21.54 -2.08 18.27
N GLY A 155 -21.55 -1.78 16.97
CA GLY A 155 -22.09 -0.54 16.41
C GLY A 155 -21.38 0.72 16.91
N ARG A 156 -20.19 0.57 17.49
CA ARG A 156 -19.50 1.63 18.22
C ARG A 156 -18.12 1.90 17.65
N VAL A 157 -17.77 3.19 17.54
CA VAL A 157 -16.43 3.68 17.21
C VAL A 157 -15.90 4.46 18.41
N VAL A 158 -14.65 4.22 18.82
CA VAL A 158 -14.02 4.94 19.93
C VAL A 158 -13.89 6.43 19.61
N GLN A 159 -13.95 7.26 20.63
CA GLN A 159 -14.05 8.72 20.50
C GLN A 159 -13.00 9.34 19.57
N ARG A 160 -11.76 8.86 19.64
CA ARG A 160 -10.65 9.40 18.81
C ARG A 160 -10.85 9.21 17.30
N PHE A 161 -11.73 8.31 16.87
CA PHE A 161 -12.03 8.08 15.45
C PHE A 161 -13.40 8.64 15.02
N GLN A 162 -14.21 9.11 15.95
CA GLN A 162 -15.52 9.71 15.63
C GLN A 162 -15.31 11.03 14.89
N GLY A 163 -15.94 11.19 13.74
CA GLY A 163 -15.79 12.34 12.85
C GLY A 163 -14.53 12.34 11.98
N SER A 164 -13.65 11.34 12.15
CA SER A 164 -12.38 11.29 11.41
C SER A 164 -12.55 11.18 9.89
N MET A 165 -13.58 10.49 9.41
CA MET A 165 -13.89 10.41 7.98
C MET A 165 -14.08 11.80 7.37
N LYS A 166 -14.90 12.64 8.00
CA LYS A 166 -15.15 14.01 7.54
C LYS A 166 -13.93 14.89 7.67
N GLU A 167 -13.14 14.67 8.71
CA GLU A 167 -11.89 15.40 8.93
C GLU A 167 -10.89 15.11 7.81
N TRP A 168 -10.65 13.83 7.49
CA TRP A 168 -9.78 13.46 6.37
C TRP A 168 -10.31 13.94 5.02
N GLN A 169 -11.63 13.88 4.80
CA GLN A 169 -12.24 14.44 3.59
C GLN A 169 -11.97 15.95 3.46
N ALA A 170 -12.13 16.69 4.55
CA ALA A 170 -11.88 18.14 4.58
C ALA A 170 -10.40 18.49 4.32
N MET A 171 -9.47 17.61 4.72
CA MET A 171 -8.03 17.75 4.46
C MET A 171 -7.62 17.25 3.06
N GLY A 172 -8.53 16.76 2.25
CA GLY A 172 -8.25 16.28 0.90
C GLY A 172 -7.62 14.89 0.84
N VAL A 173 -7.69 14.10 1.91
CA VAL A 173 -7.27 12.69 1.89
C VAL A 173 -8.19 11.92 0.95
N LEU A 174 -7.63 11.09 0.08
CA LEU A 174 -8.36 10.47 -1.03
C LEU A 174 -9.05 9.16 -0.64
N ASN A 175 -8.42 8.37 0.22
CA ASN A 175 -8.80 6.97 0.42
C ASN A 175 -8.28 6.39 1.73
N TYR A 176 -8.82 5.22 2.09
CA TYR A 176 -8.32 4.36 3.16
C TYR A 176 -7.69 3.08 2.62
N GLU A 177 -6.63 2.63 3.26
CA GLU A 177 -6.06 1.29 3.17
C GLU A 177 -5.32 0.94 4.47
N MET A 178 -4.53 -0.13 4.53
CA MET A 178 -4.06 -0.66 5.81
C MET A 178 -2.55 -0.91 5.91
N GLU A 179 -1.74 -0.60 4.88
CA GLU A 179 -0.32 -1.00 4.85
C GLU A 179 0.65 0.15 4.51
N SER A 180 0.18 1.19 3.85
CA SER A 180 1.08 2.22 3.30
C SER A 180 1.79 3.03 4.37
N ALA A 181 1.18 3.31 5.53
CA ALA A 181 1.86 4.01 6.61
C ALA A 181 3.11 3.26 7.07
N THR A 182 2.99 1.96 7.28
CA THR A 182 4.13 1.11 7.66
C THR A 182 5.15 1.01 6.53
N LEU A 183 4.71 0.68 5.31
CA LEU A 183 5.60 0.52 4.16
C LEU A 183 6.43 1.78 3.89
N LEU A 184 5.77 2.93 3.78
CA LEU A 184 6.44 4.18 3.44
C LEU A 184 7.37 4.66 4.57
N THR A 185 6.93 4.57 5.81
CA THR A 185 7.73 4.97 6.97
C THR A 185 8.98 4.10 7.12
N MET A 186 8.83 2.77 7.09
CA MET A 186 9.98 1.88 7.26
C MET A 186 10.96 1.98 6.10
N CYS A 187 10.49 2.07 4.87
CA CYS A 187 11.38 2.22 3.72
C CYS A 187 12.16 3.54 3.77
N THR A 188 11.48 4.66 3.97
CA THR A 188 12.13 5.97 4.03
C THR A 188 13.13 6.07 5.17
N SER A 189 12.77 5.59 6.37
CA SER A 189 13.67 5.64 7.54
C SER A 189 14.89 4.72 7.44
N GLN A 190 14.86 3.73 6.58
CA GLN A 190 15.93 2.75 6.37
C GLN A 190 16.72 2.95 5.06
N GLY A 191 16.48 4.05 4.33
CA GLY A 191 17.16 4.31 3.06
C GLY A 191 16.71 3.39 1.92
N LEU A 192 15.51 2.82 2.01
CA LEU A 192 14.86 2.06 0.96
C LEU A 192 13.88 2.96 0.19
N ARG A 193 13.47 2.53 -1.00
CA ARG A 193 12.48 3.26 -1.80
C ARG A 193 11.16 2.52 -1.84
N ALA A 194 10.06 3.24 -1.69
CA ALA A 194 8.74 2.67 -1.82
C ALA A 194 7.76 3.61 -2.54
N GLY A 195 6.86 3.03 -3.30
CA GLY A 195 5.72 3.69 -3.92
C GLY A 195 4.47 2.83 -3.83
N MET A 196 3.31 3.45 -4.03
CA MET A 196 2.04 2.75 -3.97
C MET A 196 1.07 3.24 -5.03
N VAL A 197 0.41 2.28 -5.66
CA VAL A 197 -0.77 2.47 -6.50
C VAL A 197 -1.89 1.57 -6.02
N ALA A 198 -3.12 2.07 -6.02
CA ALA A 198 -4.30 1.31 -5.62
C ALA A 198 -5.48 1.55 -6.56
N GLY A 199 -6.25 0.49 -6.83
CA GLY A 199 -7.54 0.57 -7.50
C GLY A 199 -8.67 0.80 -6.51
N VAL A 200 -9.55 1.74 -6.81
CA VAL A 200 -10.74 2.00 -6.00
C VAL A 200 -11.77 0.88 -6.23
N ILE A 201 -12.14 0.19 -5.16
CA ILE A 201 -13.13 -0.91 -5.20
C ILE A 201 -14.45 -0.56 -4.48
N VAL A 202 -14.46 0.52 -3.71
CA VAL A 202 -15.63 1.05 -3.00
C VAL A 202 -15.47 2.55 -2.74
N ASN A 203 -16.60 3.27 -2.75
CA ASN A 203 -16.68 4.67 -2.31
C ASN A 203 -18.00 4.91 -1.57
#